data_5ba6e7e2035ce768b7ac6d7811b64b12
#
_entry.id   5ba6e7e2035ce768b7ac6d7811b64b12
#
_cell.length_a   1.000
_cell.length_b   1.000
_cell.length_c   1.000
_cell.angle_alpha   90.00
_cell.angle_beta   90.00
_cell.angle_gamma   90.00
#
_symmetry.space_group_name_H-M   'P 1'
#
loop_
_entity.id
_entity.type
_entity.pdbx_description
1 polymer ?
#
loop_
_entity_poly.entity_id
_entity_poly.type
_entity_poly.pdbx_seq_one_letter_code
_entity_poly.pdbx_strand_id
1 'polypeptide(L)'
;MVEVKPSTRQNPYIRFEADEKAKLHRQAVEVEKLAKRFETQLFKNLNFILEAGQRLAIIGPNGAGKSTLFKMISGKEQSDSGEVKIGQTVKMSLIDQSREGLQNDKTVFDNIAEGRDILQVGQFEIPARQYLGRFNFKGSDQSKIAGQLSGGERGRLHLAKTLLSGGNVLLLDEPSNDLDVETLRALEDALLEFAGSVMVISHDRWFLDRIATHILACEGDSK
;
A
#
# COMPACT_ATOMS: atom_id res chain seq x y z
N MET A 1 -21.43 -40.04 6.24
CA MET A 1 -21.49 -38.55 6.21
C MET A 1 -20.33 -38.07 7.06
N VAL A 2 -19.28 -37.51 6.46
CA VAL A 2 -18.12 -37.00 7.20
C VAL A 2 -18.47 -35.56 7.59
N GLU A 3 -18.61 -35.32 8.86
CA GLU A 3 -18.82 -33.95 9.41
C GLU A 3 -17.54 -33.17 9.26
N VAL A 4 -17.52 -32.22 8.30
CA VAL A 4 -16.41 -31.26 8.14
C VAL A 4 -16.53 -30.24 9.24
N LYS A 5 -15.66 -30.32 10.26
CA LYS A 5 -15.56 -29.29 11.30
C LYS A 5 -15.12 -27.98 10.65
N PRO A 6 -15.80 -26.85 10.94
CA PRO A 6 -15.36 -25.55 10.43
C PRO A 6 -13.93 -25.27 10.89
N SER A 7 -13.10 -24.75 9.97
CA SER A 7 -11.74 -24.38 10.26
C SER A 7 -11.70 -23.33 11.38
N THR A 8 -11.02 -23.62 12.47
CA THR A 8 -10.74 -22.67 13.56
C THR A 8 -9.60 -21.70 13.23
N ARG A 9 -9.15 -21.66 11.98
CA ARG A 9 -8.19 -20.67 11.52
C ARG A 9 -8.86 -19.30 11.52
N GLN A 10 -8.52 -18.48 12.50
CA GLN A 10 -8.80 -17.05 12.43
C GLN A 10 -7.95 -16.49 11.29
N ASN A 11 -8.59 -16.11 10.18
CA ASN A 11 -7.92 -15.37 9.12
C ASN A 11 -7.30 -14.10 9.71
N PRO A 12 -6.10 -13.72 9.30
CA PRO A 12 -5.53 -12.44 9.69
C PRO A 12 -6.50 -11.32 9.26
N TYR A 13 -6.96 -10.53 10.21
CA TYR A 13 -7.87 -9.42 9.95
C TYR A 13 -7.07 -8.11 10.00
N ILE A 14 -6.78 -7.56 8.84
CA ILE A 14 -6.14 -6.25 8.69
C ILE A 14 -7.26 -5.22 8.61
N ARG A 15 -7.22 -4.20 9.45
CA ARG A 15 -8.17 -3.09 9.40
C ARG A 15 -7.42 -1.78 9.19
N PHE A 16 -7.90 -0.99 8.24
CA PHE A 16 -7.44 0.36 8.00
C PHE A 16 -8.49 1.32 8.55
N GLU A 17 -8.04 2.32 9.26
CA GLU A 17 -8.89 3.45 9.56
C GLU A 17 -8.18 4.72 9.14
N ALA A 18 -8.82 5.43 8.22
CA ALA A 18 -8.44 6.80 7.96
C ALA A 18 -8.77 7.63 9.19
N ASP A 19 -7.86 8.52 9.60
CA ASP A 19 -8.13 9.51 10.63
C ASP A 19 -9.38 10.30 10.25
N GLU A 20 -10.48 10.21 11.02
CA GLU A 20 -11.72 10.94 10.73
C GLU A 20 -11.51 12.45 10.65
N LYS A 21 -10.47 12.98 11.29
CA LYS A 21 -10.09 14.39 11.20
C LYS A 21 -9.43 14.74 9.87
N ALA A 22 -8.95 13.74 9.13
CA ALA A 22 -8.36 13.89 7.82
C ALA A 22 -9.35 13.51 6.71
N LYS A 23 -10.57 14.05 6.75
CA LYS A 23 -11.52 13.89 5.64
C LYS A 23 -10.87 14.39 4.36
N LEU A 24 -10.74 13.51 3.38
CA LEU A 24 -10.28 13.88 2.05
C LEU A 24 -11.29 14.89 1.46
N HIS A 25 -10.78 16.00 0.93
CA HIS A 25 -11.55 16.82 0.02
C HIS A 25 -11.88 15.99 -1.23
N ARG A 26 -12.84 16.44 -2.02
CA ARG A 26 -13.35 15.72 -3.20
C ARG A 26 -12.24 15.19 -4.12
N GLN A 27 -11.15 15.94 -4.27
CA GLN A 27 -9.98 15.58 -5.06
C GLN A 27 -8.80 15.30 -4.13
N ALA A 28 -8.31 14.06 -4.14
CA ALA A 28 -7.14 13.64 -3.36
C ALA A 28 -5.84 13.96 -4.11
N VAL A 29 -5.77 13.56 -5.40
CA VAL A 29 -4.63 13.82 -6.28
C VAL A 29 -5.16 14.26 -7.64
N GLU A 30 -4.64 15.34 -8.18
CA GLU A 30 -4.89 15.79 -9.54
C GLU A 30 -3.59 15.84 -10.32
N VAL A 31 -3.56 15.21 -11.47
CA VAL A 31 -2.42 15.17 -12.38
C VAL A 31 -2.80 15.89 -13.67
N GLU A 32 -2.08 16.95 -14.01
CA GLU A 32 -2.36 17.79 -15.19
C GLU A 32 -1.15 17.84 -16.11
N LYS A 33 -1.39 17.43 -17.38
CA LYS A 33 -0.41 17.50 -18.48
C LYS A 33 0.96 16.96 -18.13
N LEU A 34 1.00 15.96 -17.24
CA LEU A 34 2.24 15.39 -16.74
C LEU A 34 3.01 14.71 -17.87
N ALA A 35 4.30 15.01 -17.95
CA ALA A 35 5.21 14.36 -18.88
C ALA A 35 6.50 13.96 -18.18
N LYS A 36 7.04 12.81 -18.59
CA LYS A 36 8.34 12.33 -18.14
C LYS A 36 9.03 11.56 -19.25
N ARG A 37 10.31 11.86 -19.43
CA ARG A 37 11.20 11.19 -20.36
C ARG A 37 12.52 10.86 -19.64
N PHE A 38 13.02 9.67 -19.87
CA PHE A 38 14.41 9.32 -19.64
C PHE A 38 15.08 9.10 -21.00
N GLU A 39 15.63 7.95 -21.26
CA GLU A 39 16.07 7.59 -22.62
C GLU A 39 14.88 7.46 -23.57
N THR A 40 13.77 6.94 -23.07
CA THR A 40 12.49 6.81 -23.77
C THR A 40 11.41 7.67 -23.13
N GLN A 41 10.40 8.07 -23.93
CA GLN A 41 9.23 8.78 -23.41
C GLN A 41 8.37 7.80 -22.60
N LEU A 42 8.17 8.08 -21.29
CA LEU A 42 7.30 7.27 -20.45
C LEU A 42 5.83 7.70 -20.60
N PHE A 43 5.56 8.98 -20.44
CA PHE A 43 4.24 9.57 -20.69
C PHE A 43 4.37 11.00 -21.22
N LYS A 44 3.34 11.38 -21.95
CA LYS A 44 3.19 12.72 -22.52
C LYS A 44 1.75 13.15 -22.29
N ASN A 45 1.58 14.34 -21.66
CA ASN A 45 0.26 14.92 -21.43
C ASN A 45 -0.70 14.02 -20.62
N LEU A 46 -0.18 13.30 -19.60
CA LEU A 46 -0.99 12.46 -18.73
C LEU A 46 -1.88 13.32 -17.86
N ASN A 47 -3.19 13.01 -17.84
CA ASN A 47 -4.18 13.72 -17.03
C ASN A 47 -5.09 12.71 -16.34
N PHE A 48 -5.26 12.82 -15.04
CA PHE A 48 -6.27 12.09 -14.28
C PHE A 48 -6.48 12.73 -12.91
N ILE A 49 -7.59 12.35 -12.29
CA ILE A 49 -7.93 12.76 -10.93
C ILE A 49 -8.20 11.51 -10.11
N LEU A 50 -7.64 11.44 -8.91
CA LEU A 50 -8.02 10.50 -7.87
C LEU A 50 -8.98 11.20 -6.92
N GLU A 51 -10.22 10.79 -6.92
CA GLU A 51 -11.22 11.32 -5.99
C GLU A 51 -11.19 10.57 -4.63
N ALA A 52 -11.76 11.19 -3.62
CA ALA A 52 -11.88 10.59 -2.29
C ALA A 52 -12.65 9.26 -2.35
N GLY A 53 -12.10 8.23 -1.72
CA GLY A 53 -12.70 6.89 -1.67
C GLY A 53 -12.49 6.04 -2.93
N GLN A 54 -11.85 6.56 -3.97
CA GLN A 54 -11.54 5.77 -5.17
C GLN A 54 -10.36 4.83 -4.94
N ARG A 55 -10.42 3.67 -5.61
CA ARG A 55 -9.32 2.70 -5.71
C ARG A 55 -8.93 2.59 -7.18
N LEU A 56 -7.84 3.27 -7.54
CA LEU A 56 -7.32 3.37 -8.90
C LEU A 56 -6.22 2.32 -9.14
N ALA A 57 -6.50 1.35 -10.00
CA ALA A 57 -5.50 0.42 -10.49
C ALA A 57 -4.71 1.04 -11.65
N ILE A 58 -3.39 0.94 -11.62
CA ILE A 58 -2.50 1.35 -12.71
C ILE A 58 -1.91 0.08 -13.34
N ILE A 59 -2.27 -0.16 -14.59
CA ILE A 59 -1.85 -1.34 -15.33
C ILE A 59 -1.01 -0.97 -16.56
N GLY A 60 -0.20 -1.89 -17.04
CA GLY A 60 0.62 -1.69 -18.22
C GLY A 60 1.88 -2.55 -18.20
N PRO A 61 2.63 -2.60 -19.31
CA PRO A 61 3.85 -3.40 -19.40
C PRO A 61 4.94 -2.91 -18.45
N ASN A 62 5.94 -3.76 -18.22
CA ASN A 62 7.14 -3.36 -17.49
C ASN A 62 7.85 -2.23 -18.25
N GLY A 63 8.36 -1.24 -17.52
CA GLY A 63 9.00 -0.07 -18.13
C GLY A 63 8.04 1.03 -18.60
N ALA A 64 6.72 0.86 -18.56
CA ALA A 64 5.75 1.89 -18.94
C ALA A 64 5.71 3.12 -17.99
N GLY A 65 6.56 3.16 -16.96
CA GLY A 65 6.67 4.32 -16.08
C GLY A 65 5.76 4.29 -14.84
N LYS A 66 5.06 3.18 -14.56
CA LYS A 66 4.12 3.09 -13.43
C LYS A 66 4.74 3.48 -12.08
N SER A 67 5.87 2.86 -11.71
CA SER A 67 6.58 3.20 -10.46
C SER A 67 7.19 4.61 -10.49
N THR A 68 7.56 5.12 -11.68
CA THR A 68 8.00 6.51 -11.85
C THR A 68 6.85 7.47 -11.56
N LEU A 69 5.63 7.15 -12.01
CA LEU A 69 4.44 7.94 -11.70
C LEU A 69 4.21 8.01 -10.18
N PHE A 70 4.34 6.90 -9.46
CA PHE A 70 4.26 6.90 -7.99
C PHE A 70 5.34 7.76 -7.33
N LYS A 71 6.58 7.71 -7.84
CA LYS A 71 7.66 8.56 -7.34
C LYS A 71 7.37 10.04 -7.56
N MET A 72 6.77 10.41 -8.69
CA MET A 72 6.38 11.80 -8.96
C MET A 72 5.23 12.25 -8.07
N ILE A 73 4.19 11.42 -7.90
CA ILE A 73 3.07 11.72 -7.01
C ILE A 73 3.54 11.85 -5.55
N SER A 74 4.48 11.01 -5.11
CA SER A 74 5.07 11.08 -3.77
C SER A 74 6.13 12.18 -3.59
N GLY A 75 6.45 12.93 -4.64
CA GLY A 75 7.47 13.99 -4.61
C GLY A 75 8.93 13.49 -4.62
N LYS A 76 9.15 12.18 -4.80
CA LYS A 76 10.50 11.58 -4.89
C LYS A 76 11.17 11.77 -6.25
N GLU A 77 10.41 12.13 -7.29
CA GLU A 77 10.88 12.35 -8.65
C GLU A 77 10.20 13.59 -9.23
N GLN A 78 10.92 14.39 -10.03
CA GLN A 78 10.38 15.57 -10.69
C GLN A 78 9.84 15.23 -12.08
N SER A 79 8.74 15.87 -12.49
CA SER A 79 8.24 15.83 -13.86
C SER A 79 9.07 16.73 -14.77
N ASP A 80 9.10 16.41 -16.06
CA ASP A 80 9.71 17.30 -17.06
C ASP A 80 8.75 18.45 -17.44
N SER A 81 7.44 18.19 -17.39
CA SER A 81 6.39 19.20 -17.53
C SER A 81 5.08 18.72 -16.91
N GLY A 82 4.13 19.63 -16.75
CA GLY A 82 2.88 19.40 -16.04
C GLY A 82 3.07 19.47 -14.53
N GLU A 83 2.00 19.20 -13.81
CA GLU A 83 2.01 19.30 -12.35
C GLU A 83 1.21 18.18 -11.69
N VAL A 84 1.56 17.89 -10.44
CA VAL A 84 0.81 17.02 -9.54
C VAL A 84 0.33 17.88 -8.37
N LYS A 85 -0.98 18.01 -8.23
CA LYS A 85 -1.62 18.71 -7.12
C LYS A 85 -2.09 17.72 -6.09
N ILE A 86 -1.64 17.90 -4.87
CA ILE A 86 -2.01 17.06 -3.73
C ILE A 86 -2.97 17.84 -2.83
N GLY A 87 -4.11 17.23 -2.50
CA GLY A 87 -5.08 17.85 -1.60
C GLY A 87 -4.48 18.21 -0.24
N GLN A 88 -4.86 19.34 0.34
CA GLN A 88 -4.27 19.87 1.58
C GLN A 88 -4.38 18.92 2.78
N THR A 89 -5.39 18.05 2.80
CA THR A 89 -5.61 17.08 3.89
C THR A 89 -5.03 15.71 3.59
N VAL A 90 -4.36 15.54 2.45
CA VAL A 90 -3.77 14.26 2.04
C VAL A 90 -2.56 13.95 2.91
N LYS A 91 -2.62 12.77 3.53
CA LYS A 91 -1.48 12.09 4.15
C LYS A 91 -1.20 10.84 3.33
N MET A 92 -0.11 10.86 2.60
CA MET A 92 0.25 9.79 1.68
C MET A 92 1.12 8.75 2.37
N SER A 93 0.81 7.47 2.16
CA SER A 93 1.64 6.34 2.58
C SER A 93 2.02 5.52 1.35
N LEU A 94 3.32 5.37 1.13
CA LEU A 94 3.87 4.64 -0.02
C LEU A 94 4.43 3.29 0.43
N ILE A 95 3.93 2.22 -0.16
CA ILE A 95 4.48 0.87 -0.05
C ILE A 95 5.15 0.56 -1.38
N ASP A 96 6.47 0.65 -1.39
CA ASP A 96 7.29 0.37 -2.56
C ASP A 96 8.19 -0.86 -2.35
N GLN A 97 8.81 -1.32 -3.42
CA GLN A 97 9.70 -2.47 -3.40
C GLN A 97 11.02 -2.20 -2.68
N SER A 98 11.39 -0.93 -2.42
CA SER A 98 12.64 -0.58 -1.75
C SER A 98 12.64 -0.98 -0.26
N ARG A 99 11.45 -1.16 0.33
CA ARG A 99 11.25 -1.52 1.74
C ARG A 99 12.02 -0.60 2.69
N GLU A 100 12.14 0.66 2.30
CA GLU A 100 12.75 1.72 3.10
C GLU A 100 11.99 1.88 4.42
N GLY A 101 12.72 2.24 5.47
CA GLY A 101 12.14 2.47 6.80
C GLY A 101 12.17 1.27 7.74
N LEU A 102 12.56 0.06 7.30
CA LEU A 102 12.83 -1.06 8.21
C LEU A 102 14.25 -0.96 8.77
N GLN A 103 14.37 -1.12 10.09
CA GLN A 103 15.65 -1.16 10.78
C GLN A 103 16.11 -2.63 10.85
N ASN A 104 17.15 -2.94 10.07
CA ASN A 104 17.62 -4.32 9.89
C ASN A 104 18.20 -4.98 11.14
N ASP A 105 18.72 -4.19 12.06
CA ASP A 105 19.31 -4.57 13.34
C ASP A 105 18.30 -4.78 14.46
N LYS A 106 17.06 -4.35 14.26
CA LYS A 106 15.96 -4.49 15.22
C LYS A 106 15.10 -5.72 14.98
N THR A 107 14.41 -6.15 16.02
CA THR A 107 13.43 -7.24 15.90
C THR A 107 12.21 -6.80 15.08
N VAL A 108 11.41 -7.77 14.62
CA VAL A 108 10.09 -7.52 14.02
C VAL A 108 9.23 -6.69 14.98
N PHE A 109 9.23 -7.05 16.25
CA PHE A 109 8.47 -6.34 17.28
C PHE A 109 8.93 -4.89 17.43
N ASP A 110 10.24 -4.65 17.57
CA ASP A 110 10.78 -3.31 17.76
C ASP A 110 10.58 -2.40 16.55
N ASN A 111 10.57 -2.96 15.34
CA ASN A 111 10.26 -2.20 14.12
C ASN A 111 8.84 -1.63 14.09
N ILE A 112 7.90 -2.29 14.77
CA ILE A 112 6.49 -1.90 14.84
C ILE A 112 6.17 -1.15 16.14
N ALA A 113 6.62 -1.69 17.26
CA ALA A 113 6.30 -1.15 18.58
C ALA A 113 6.98 0.20 18.86
N GLU A 114 8.21 0.38 18.40
CA GLU A 114 9.03 1.59 18.64
C GLU A 114 9.00 2.01 20.13
N GLY A 115 9.07 1.01 21.02
CA GLY A 115 9.03 1.20 22.49
C GLY A 115 7.61 1.31 23.08
N ARG A 116 6.55 1.09 22.29
CA ARG A 116 5.15 1.12 22.75
C ARG A 116 4.57 -0.29 22.73
N ASP A 117 3.97 -0.72 23.84
CA ASP A 117 3.25 -2.01 23.86
C ASP A 117 1.86 -1.93 23.23
N ILE A 118 1.28 -0.73 23.21
CA ILE A 118 -0.04 -0.44 22.62
C ILE A 118 0.16 0.53 21.47
N LEU A 119 -0.40 0.18 20.32
CA LEU A 119 -0.37 0.95 19.08
C LEU A 119 -1.70 1.63 18.85
N GLN A 120 -1.65 2.86 18.36
CA GLN A 120 -2.82 3.57 17.86
C GLN A 120 -3.00 3.25 16.37
N VAL A 121 -4.13 2.62 16.01
CA VAL A 121 -4.51 2.32 14.63
C VAL A 121 -5.84 3.02 14.35
N GLY A 122 -5.77 4.19 13.72
CA GLY A 122 -6.94 5.06 13.58
C GLY A 122 -7.45 5.49 14.96
N GLN A 123 -8.70 5.14 15.28
CA GLN A 123 -9.33 5.43 16.57
C GLN A 123 -9.17 4.30 17.61
N PHE A 124 -8.58 3.17 17.22
CA PHE A 124 -8.47 2.00 18.09
C PHE A 124 -7.07 1.83 18.66
N GLU A 125 -7.04 1.34 19.88
CA GLU A 125 -5.82 0.89 20.54
C GLU A 125 -5.72 -0.63 20.40
N ILE A 126 -4.54 -1.12 19.99
CA ILE A 126 -4.27 -2.54 19.82
C ILE A 126 -2.88 -2.89 20.39
N PRO A 127 -2.74 -3.97 21.13
CA PRO A 127 -1.43 -4.47 21.52
C PRO A 127 -0.55 -4.75 20.33
N ALA A 128 0.72 -4.29 20.35
CA ALA A 128 1.66 -4.43 19.22
C ALA A 128 1.84 -5.89 18.78
N ARG A 129 1.85 -6.82 19.73
CA ARG A 129 1.93 -8.26 19.43
C ARG A 129 0.69 -8.79 18.70
N GLN A 130 -0.48 -8.31 19.05
CA GLN A 130 -1.73 -8.68 18.36
C GLN A 130 -1.77 -8.07 16.95
N TYR A 131 -1.31 -6.83 16.79
CA TYR A 131 -1.18 -6.19 15.48
C TYR A 131 -0.28 -7.01 14.55
N LEU A 132 0.91 -7.38 15.00
CA LEU A 132 1.84 -8.22 14.26
C LEU A 132 1.25 -9.59 13.90
N GLY A 133 0.43 -10.16 14.78
CA GLY A 133 -0.28 -11.42 14.51
C GLY A 133 -1.19 -11.36 13.29
N ARG A 134 -1.74 -10.18 12.98
CA ARG A 134 -2.57 -9.95 11.78
C ARG A 134 -1.76 -10.03 10.47
N PHE A 135 -0.45 -9.81 10.53
CA PHE A 135 0.49 -9.95 9.41
C PHE A 135 1.24 -11.29 9.47
N ASN A 136 0.66 -12.28 10.14
CA ASN A 136 1.22 -13.63 10.25
C ASN A 136 2.58 -13.73 10.97
N PHE A 137 2.91 -12.75 11.83
CA PHE A 137 4.03 -12.87 12.77
C PHE A 137 3.53 -13.38 14.11
N LYS A 138 3.74 -14.66 14.40
CA LYS A 138 3.22 -15.33 15.60
C LYS A 138 4.36 -15.78 16.53
N GLY A 139 4.15 -15.67 17.84
CA GLY A 139 5.08 -16.20 18.84
C GLY A 139 6.52 -15.73 18.64
N SER A 140 7.44 -16.65 18.42
CA SER A 140 8.86 -16.39 18.24
C SER A 140 9.22 -15.58 16.99
N ASP A 141 8.34 -15.53 15.97
CA ASP A 141 8.62 -14.76 14.76
C ASP A 141 8.77 -13.26 15.06
N GLN A 142 8.07 -12.77 16.07
CA GLN A 142 8.15 -11.37 16.48
C GLN A 142 9.50 -10.97 17.08
N SER A 143 10.28 -11.95 17.54
CA SER A 143 11.64 -11.76 18.08
C SER A 143 12.75 -11.92 17.04
N LYS A 144 12.41 -12.32 15.80
CA LYS A 144 13.39 -12.39 14.71
C LYS A 144 13.93 -11.01 14.37
N ILE A 145 15.22 -10.95 14.05
CA ILE A 145 15.86 -9.73 13.54
C ILE A 145 15.41 -9.46 12.12
N ALA A 146 14.97 -8.22 11.84
CA ALA A 146 14.38 -7.86 10.54
C ALA A 146 15.33 -8.11 9.35
N GLY A 147 16.64 -7.98 9.55
CA GLY A 147 17.64 -8.28 8.53
C GLY A 147 17.76 -9.76 8.16
N GLN A 148 17.23 -10.67 8.98
CA GLN A 148 17.27 -12.13 8.76
C GLN A 148 15.95 -12.67 8.15
N LEU A 149 14.97 -11.82 7.95
CA LEU A 149 13.68 -12.19 7.37
C LEU A 149 13.82 -12.56 5.89
N SER A 150 13.01 -13.51 5.44
CA SER A 150 12.82 -13.79 4.02
C SER A 150 12.20 -12.57 3.29
N GLY A 151 12.24 -12.57 1.96
CA GLY A 151 11.64 -11.51 1.15
C GLY A 151 10.17 -11.28 1.49
N GLY A 152 9.37 -12.34 1.56
CA GLY A 152 7.96 -12.25 1.91
C GLY A 152 7.71 -11.79 3.35
N GLU A 153 8.50 -12.25 4.33
CA GLU A 153 8.40 -11.75 5.70
C GLU A 153 8.73 -10.25 5.79
N ARG A 154 9.77 -9.80 5.07
CA ARG A 154 10.11 -8.36 5.00
C ARG A 154 9.02 -7.54 4.34
N GLY A 155 8.40 -8.05 3.27
CA GLY A 155 7.25 -7.41 2.61
C GLY A 155 6.09 -7.22 3.58
N ARG A 156 5.71 -8.27 4.32
CA ARG A 156 4.66 -8.20 5.35
C ARG A 156 4.99 -7.22 6.48
N LEU A 157 6.25 -7.21 6.95
CA LEU A 157 6.67 -6.27 8.00
C LEU A 157 6.62 -4.82 7.50
N HIS A 158 7.10 -4.57 6.27
CA HIS A 158 7.04 -3.25 5.66
C HIS A 158 5.59 -2.78 5.47
N LEU A 159 4.73 -3.66 4.96
CA LEU A 159 3.30 -3.41 4.86
C LEU A 159 2.70 -3.02 6.22
N ALA A 160 2.95 -3.83 7.26
CA ALA A 160 2.47 -3.56 8.62
C ALA A 160 2.92 -2.18 9.12
N LYS A 161 4.20 -1.84 8.95
CA LYS A 161 4.77 -0.56 9.37
C LYS A 161 4.15 0.62 8.64
N THR A 162 4.01 0.53 7.32
CA THR A 162 3.45 1.60 6.50
C THR A 162 1.98 1.85 6.83
N LEU A 163 1.21 0.79 7.07
CA LEU A 163 -0.20 0.93 7.44
C LEU A 163 -0.40 1.54 8.82
N LEU A 164 0.52 1.29 9.74
CA LEU A 164 0.52 1.91 11.06
C LEU A 164 0.75 3.43 10.99
N SER A 165 1.40 3.93 9.94
CA SER A 165 1.64 5.37 9.76
C SER A 165 0.37 6.21 9.51
N GLY A 166 -0.75 5.60 9.18
CA GLY A 166 -2.07 6.25 9.17
C GLY A 166 -2.31 7.22 8.02
N GLY A 167 -1.88 6.90 6.81
CA GLY A 167 -2.21 7.68 5.61
C GLY A 167 -3.69 7.58 5.23
N ASN A 168 -4.21 8.59 4.53
CA ASN A 168 -5.55 8.58 3.92
C ASN A 168 -5.50 8.44 2.39
N VAL A 169 -4.30 8.41 1.80
CA VAL A 169 -4.03 8.00 0.42
C VAL A 169 -2.91 6.97 0.45
N LEU A 170 -3.21 5.76 -0.04
CA LEU A 170 -2.24 4.67 -0.12
C LEU A 170 -1.73 4.51 -1.55
N LEU A 171 -0.41 4.45 -1.71
CA LEU A 171 0.27 4.08 -2.96
C LEU A 171 0.89 2.71 -2.76
N LEU A 172 0.42 1.69 -3.49
CA LEU A 172 0.84 0.30 -3.38
C LEU A 172 1.53 -0.12 -4.68
N ASP A 173 2.85 -0.33 -4.64
CA ASP A 173 3.63 -0.79 -5.81
C ASP A 173 3.92 -2.29 -5.68
N GLU A 174 3.19 -3.11 -6.46
CA GLU A 174 3.26 -4.57 -6.51
C GLU A 174 3.10 -5.24 -5.12
N PRO A 175 2.05 -4.91 -4.36
CA PRO A 175 1.92 -5.42 -2.99
C PRO A 175 1.68 -6.94 -2.93
N SER A 176 1.21 -7.56 -4.01
CA SER A 176 0.92 -9.00 -4.09
C SER A 176 2.18 -9.87 -4.19
N ASN A 177 3.31 -9.35 -4.72
CA ASN A 177 4.48 -10.17 -5.07
C ASN A 177 5.13 -10.89 -3.88
N ASP A 178 5.01 -10.35 -2.67
CA ASP A 178 5.72 -10.85 -1.49
C ASP A 178 4.78 -11.40 -0.40
N LEU A 179 3.48 -11.49 -0.69
CA LEU A 179 2.48 -11.91 0.29
C LEU A 179 2.04 -13.36 0.05
N ASP A 180 1.87 -14.10 1.13
CA ASP A 180 1.14 -15.38 1.08
C ASP A 180 -0.35 -15.11 0.86
N VAL A 181 -1.06 -16.15 0.40
CA VAL A 181 -2.48 -16.06 0.03
C VAL A 181 -3.37 -15.56 1.18
N GLU A 182 -3.06 -15.95 2.41
CA GLU A 182 -3.86 -15.52 3.58
C GLU A 182 -3.65 -14.02 3.86
N THR A 183 -2.40 -13.55 3.81
CA THR A 183 -2.07 -12.13 3.98
C THR A 183 -2.60 -11.28 2.83
N LEU A 184 -2.54 -11.78 1.58
CA LEU A 184 -3.09 -11.07 0.43
C LEU A 184 -4.60 -10.88 0.56
N ARG A 185 -5.34 -11.90 0.96
CA ARG A 185 -6.80 -11.79 1.20
C ARG A 185 -7.12 -10.80 2.32
N ALA A 186 -6.35 -10.83 3.40
CA ALA A 186 -6.53 -9.88 4.49
C ALA A 186 -6.26 -8.43 4.03
N LEU A 187 -5.28 -8.23 3.14
CA LEU A 187 -5.02 -6.92 2.51
C LEU A 187 -6.18 -6.49 1.61
N GLU A 188 -6.70 -7.40 0.77
CA GLU A 188 -7.88 -7.13 -0.07
C GLU A 188 -9.07 -6.65 0.76
N ASP A 189 -9.43 -7.41 1.79
CA ASP A 189 -10.57 -7.08 2.67
C ASP A 189 -10.35 -5.72 3.36
N ALA A 190 -9.13 -5.47 3.83
CA ALA A 190 -8.77 -4.19 4.44
C ALA A 190 -8.84 -3.01 3.46
N LEU A 191 -8.43 -3.19 2.20
CA LEU A 191 -8.53 -2.15 1.16
C LEU A 191 -9.98 -1.87 0.75
N LEU A 192 -10.86 -2.87 0.82
CA LEU A 192 -12.29 -2.69 0.58
C LEU A 192 -12.97 -1.87 1.68
N GLU A 193 -12.54 -2.04 2.93
CA GLU A 193 -13.04 -1.29 4.09
C GLU A 193 -12.37 0.08 4.28
N PHE A 194 -11.27 0.35 3.55
CA PHE A 194 -10.51 1.59 3.72
C PHE A 194 -11.31 2.82 3.28
N ALA A 195 -11.50 3.75 4.20
CA ALA A 195 -12.26 4.98 3.96
C ALA A 195 -11.50 6.03 3.13
N GLY A 196 -10.20 5.85 2.90
CA GLY A 196 -9.36 6.72 2.09
C GLY A 196 -9.33 6.31 0.61
N SER A 197 -8.41 6.88 -0.13
CA SER A 197 -8.18 6.56 -1.55
C SER A 197 -6.95 5.67 -1.72
N VAL A 198 -6.95 4.84 -2.74
CA VAL A 198 -5.86 3.91 -3.04
C VAL A 198 -5.43 4.05 -4.49
N MET A 199 -4.15 4.08 -4.73
CA MET A 199 -3.58 3.83 -6.05
C MET A 199 -2.74 2.56 -5.96
N VAL A 200 -2.96 1.63 -6.86
CA VAL A 200 -2.26 0.35 -6.84
C VAL A 200 -1.70 0.00 -8.21
N ILE A 201 -0.43 -0.40 -8.22
CA ILE A 201 0.23 -1.03 -9.36
C ILE A 201 0.27 -2.52 -9.04
N SER A 202 -0.28 -3.37 -9.90
CA SER A 202 -0.14 -4.82 -9.77
C SER A 202 -0.32 -5.50 -11.13
N HIS A 203 0.34 -6.66 -11.27
CA HIS A 203 0.13 -7.59 -12.37
C HIS A 203 -0.86 -8.70 -12.03
N ASP A 204 -1.29 -8.79 -10.77
CA ASP A 204 -2.27 -9.76 -10.29
C ASP A 204 -3.70 -9.27 -10.62
N ARG A 205 -4.28 -9.86 -11.69
CA ARG A 205 -5.62 -9.50 -12.15
C ARG A 205 -6.70 -9.82 -11.11
N TRP A 206 -6.58 -10.94 -10.40
CA TRP A 206 -7.56 -11.32 -9.39
C TRP A 206 -7.61 -10.33 -8.24
N PHE A 207 -6.44 -9.88 -7.80
CA PHE A 207 -6.32 -8.84 -6.80
C PHE A 207 -6.96 -7.52 -7.28
N LEU A 208 -6.62 -7.07 -8.50
CA LEU A 208 -7.17 -5.83 -9.06
C LEU A 208 -8.68 -5.89 -9.29
N ASP A 209 -9.19 -6.98 -9.86
CA ASP A 209 -10.63 -7.16 -10.11
C ASP A 209 -11.46 -7.09 -8.83
N ARG A 210 -10.86 -7.47 -7.71
CA ARG A 210 -11.53 -7.45 -6.42
C ARG A 210 -11.57 -6.07 -5.77
N ILE A 211 -10.51 -5.29 -5.92
CA ILE A 211 -10.38 -4.03 -5.15
C ILE A 211 -10.59 -2.77 -5.98
N ALA A 212 -10.26 -2.77 -7.28
CA ALA A 212 -10.26 -1.56 -8.09
C ALA A 212 -11.67 -1.05 -8.41
N THR A 213 -11.85 0.26 -8.30
CA THR A 213 -13.05 0.96 -8.79
C THR A 213 -12.80 1.61 -10.14
N HIS A 214 -11.55 1.94 -10.46
CA HIS A 214 -11.12 2.61 -11.69
C HIS A 214 -9.80 2.01 -12.17
N ILE A 215 -9.54 2.10 -13.46
CA ILE A 215 -8.32 1.61 -14.09
C ILE A 215 -7.68 2.71 -14.92
N LEU A 216 -6.39 2.93 -14.73
CA LEU A 216 -5.53 3.72 -15.59
C LEU A 216 -4.61 2.77 -16.36
N ALA A 217 -4.80 2.67 -17.67
CA ALA A 217 -3.95 1.83 -18.51
C ALA A 217 -2.79 2.66 -19.09
N CYS A 218 -1.56 2.19 -18.87
CA CYS A 218 -0.34 2.72 -19.46
C CYS A 218 0.07 1.82 -20.62
N GLU A 219 -0.26 2.22 -21.86
CA GLU A 219 -0.05 1.37 -23.04
C GLU A 219 1.38 1.43 -23.62
N GLY A 220 2.24 2.26 -23.05
CA GLY A 220 3.68 2.31 -23.39
C GLY A 220 4.07 3.25 -24.52
N ASP A 221 3.14 3.64 -25.39
CA ASP A 221 3.41 4.45 -26.59
C ASP A 221 2.98 5.91 -26.50
N SER A 222 2.69 6.41 -25.32
CA SER A 222 2.25 7.81 -25.10
C SER A 222 1.08 8.26 -25.98
N LYS A 223 0.20 7.36 -26.38
CA LYS A 223 -1.00 7.66 -27.15
C LYS A 223 -2.18 7.94 -26.25
#